data_b0beba21002e0feeb0332833f306fea6
#
_entry.id   b0beba21002e0feeb0332833f306fea6
#
_cell.length_a   1.000
_cell.length_b   1.000
_cell.length_c   1.000
_cell.angle_alpha   90.00
_cell.angle_beta   90.00
_cell.angle_gamma   90.00
#
_symmetry.space_group_name_H-M   'P 1'
#
loop_
_entity.id
_entity.type
_entity.pdbx_description
1 polymer ?
#
loop_
_entity_poly.entity_id
_entity_poly.type
_entity_poly.pdbx_seq_one_letter_code
_entity_poly.pdbx_strand_id
1 'polypeptide(L)'
;MNGSPKLDRIDINILSTLQAQGNITNVNLAEAVGLSPSPCLQRVKRLEKAGYIQNYRAMINLKKLAEHVTVFTEVTLADHRRKDFVKFENEIKKHENVVECHLLSGGYDYLLKFVARGVSQYQEIMEELLDRNLGIDKYFSYIAIKPIVEKHAVPIHDLVNRD
;
A
#
# COMPACT_ATOMS: atom_id res chain seq x y z
N MET A 1 -13.72 -19.68 11.95
CA MET A 1 -12.45 -18.91 11.92
C MET A 1 -11.35 -19.89 11.56
N ASN A 2 -10.95 -19.99 10.29
CA ASN A 2 -9.79 -20.79 9.92
C ASN A 2 -8.55 -20.04 10.42
N GLY A 3 -7.94 -20.54 11.48
CA GLY A 3 -6.70 -19.97 12.00
C GLY A 3 -5.62 -19.99 10.91
N SER A 4 -5.05 -18.84 10.59
CA SER A 4 -3.89 -18.76 9.71
C SER A 4 -2.80 -19.71 10.22
N PRO A 5 -2.13 -20.47 9.35
CA PRO A 5 -1.09 -21.40 9.77
C PRO A 5 -0.02 -20.63 10.55
N LYS A 6 0.43 -21.22 11.67
CA LYS A 6 1.53 -20.65 12.46
C LYS A 6 2.79 -20.60 11.59
N LEU A 7 3.39 -19.42 11.46
CA LEU A 7 4.62 -19.22 10.71
C LEU A 7 5.81 -19.77 11.51
N ASP A 8 6.71 -20.47 10.86
CA ASP A 8 8.02 -20.82 11.39
C ASP A 8 9.10 -19.83 10.89
N ARG A 9 10.31 -19.97 11.41
CA ARG A 9 11.45 -19.11 11.04
C ARG A 9 11.74 -19.14 9.53
N ILE A 10 11.56 -20.29 8.90
CA ILE A 10 11.82 -20.43 7.47
C ILE A 10 10.75 -19.69 6.67
N ASP A 11 9.49 -19.75 7.08
CA ASP A 11 8.40 -19.01 6.44
C ASP A 11 8.65 -17.49 6.52
N ILE A 12 9.12 -17.00 7.67
CA ILE A 12 9.50 -15.61 7.85
C ILE A 12 10.63 -15.20 6.91
N ASN A 13 11.65 -16.06 6.78
CA ASN A 13 12.76 -15.82 5.85
C ASN A 13 12.28 -15.80 4.39
N ILE A 14 11.38 -16.70 3.99
CA ILE A 14 10.77 -16.71 2.65
C ILE A 14 10.05 -15.37 2.40
N LEU A 15 9.17 -14.94 3.32
CA LEU A 15 8.43 -13.68 3.19
C LEU A 15 9.36 -12.47 3.10
N SER A 16 10.38 -12.40 3.95
CA SER A 16 11.36 -11.33 3.95
C SER A 16 12.17 -11.27 2.65
N THR A 17 12.59 -12.43 2.13
CA THR A 17 13.35 -12.52 0.87
C THR A 17 12.47 -12.12 -0.32
N LEU A 18 11.24 -12.61 -0.39
CA LEU A 18 10.30 -12.25 -1.46
C LEU A 18 9.93 -10.76 -1.43
N GLN A 19 9.80 -10.15 -0.26
CA GLN A 19 9.54 -8.72 -0.13
C GLN A 19 10.73 -7.89 -0.64
N ALA A 20 11.95 -8.34 -0.43
CA ALA A 20 13.15 -7.66 -0.88
C ALA A 20 13.44 -7.90 -2.38
N GLN A 21 13.10 -9.08 -2.91
CA GLN A 21 13.43 -9.54 -4.26
C GLN A 21 12.21 -10.25 -4.88
N GLY A 22 11.18 -9.48 -5.25
CA GLY A 22 9.91 -10.03 -5.74
C GLY A 22 9.99 -10.88 -7.02
N ASN A 23 11.07 -10.78 -7.81
CA ASN A 23 11.31 -11.55 -9.03
C ASN A 23 12.32 -12.69 -8.85
N ILE A 24 12.69 -13.04 -7.62
CA ILE A 24 13.62 -14.14 -7.34
C ILE A 24 13.06 -15.48 -7.85
N THR A 25 13.92 -16.30 -8.46
CA THR A 25 13.51 -17.64 -8.87
C THR A 25 13.33 -18.55 -7.66
N ASN A 26 12.50 -19.60 -7.79
CA ASN A 26 12.33 -20.55 -6.69
C ASN A 26 13.62 -21.26 -6.29
N VAL A 27 14.53 -21.49 -7.23
CA VAL A 27 15.85 -22.09 -6.95
C VAL A 27 16.67 -21.15 -6.05
N ASN A 28 16.79 -19.89 -6.43
CA ASN A 28 17.55 -18.90 -5.67
C ASN A 28 16.90 -18.60 -4.31
N LEU A 29 15.55 -18.60 -4.25
CA LEU A 29 14.83 -18.45 -3.00
C LEU A 29 15.10 -19.61 -2.06
N ALA A 30 15.05 -20.85 -2.56
CA ALA A 30 15.34 -22.06 -1.80
C ALA A 30 16.76 -22.02 -1.21
N GLU A 31 17.75 -21.66 -2.02
CA GLU A 31 19.13 -21.47 -1.57
C GLU A 31 19.23 -20.42 -0.47
N ALA A 32 18.60 -19.26 -0.67
CA ALA A 32 18.63 -18.15 0.29
C ALA A 32 18.03 -18.51 1.67
N VAL A 33 17.06 -19.44 1.71
CA VAL A 33 16.40 -19.86 2.96
C VAL A 33 16.85 -21.23 3.47
N GLY A 34 17.88 -21.85 2.83
CA GLY A 34 18.46 -23.12 3.23
C GLY A 34 17.55 -24.34 2.99
N LEU A 35 16.79 -24.32 1.88
CA LEU A 35 15.92 -25.42 1.45
C LEU A 35 16.31 -25.95 0.07
N SER A 36 15.83 -27.16 -0.24
CA SER A 36 15.78 -27.59 -1.63
C SER A 36 14.55 -26.98 -2.37
N PRO A 37 14.57 -26.89 -3.72
CA PRO A 37 13.55 -26.16 -4.47
C PRO A 37 12.10 -26.67 -4.27
N SER A 38 11.90 -27.98 -4.13
CA SER A 38 10.55 -28.55 -4.01
C SER A 38 9.85 -28.18 -2.68
N PRO A 39 10.44 -28.38 -1.49
CA PRO A 39 9.85 -27.93 -0.24
C PRO A 39 9.74 -26.41 -0.15
N CYS A 40 10.65 -25.64 -0.76
CA CYS A 40 10.53 -24.19 -0.84
C CYS A 40 9.26 -23.78 -1.59
N LEU A 41 9.04 -24.33 -2.79
CA LEU A 41 7.84 -24.08 -3.60
C LEU A 41 6.55 -24.43 -2.84
N GLN A 42 6.54 -25.56 -2.13
CA GLN A 42 5.37 -25.96 -1.33
C GLN A 42 5.05 -24.95 -0.24
N ARG A 43 6.08 -24.41 0.43
CA ARG A 43 5.91 -23.37 1.47
C ARG A 43 5.38 -22.07 0.86
N VAL A 44 5.94 -21.61 -0.26
CA VAL A 44 5.46 -20.41 -0.97
C VAL A 44 3.97 -20.56 -1.31
N LYS A 45 3.57 -21.67 -1.94
CA LYS A 45 2.15 -21.93 -2.28
C LYS A 45 1.25 -21.96 -1.04
N ARG A 46 1.73 -22.50 0.07
CA ARG A 46 1.00 -22.48 1.35
C ARG A 46 0.81 -21.06 1.87
N LEU A 47 1.85 -20.21 1.81
CA LEU A 47 1.82 -18.81 2.23
C LEU A 47 0.90 -17.97 1.33
N GLU A 48 0.91 -18.21 0.03
CA GLU A 48 -0.04 -17.61 -0.93
C GLU A 48 -1.48 -18.01 -0.60
N LYS A 49 -1.75 -19.30 -0.46
CA LYS A 49 -3.09 -19.81 -0.12
C LYS A 49 -3.61 -19.30 1.22
N ALA A 50 -2.71 -19.09 2.17
CA ALA A 50 -3.04 -18.55 3.49
C ALA A 50 -3.19 -17.01 3.50
N GLY A 51 -2.92 -16.32 2.38
CA GLY A 51 -3.04 -14.87 2.23
C GLY A 51 -1.90 -14.06 2.85
N TYR A 52 -0.80 -14.69 3.26
CA TYR A 52 0.41 -13.97 3.68
C TYR A 52 1.09 -13.27 2.51
N ILE A 53 1.08 -13.88 1.33
CA ILE A 53 1.50 -13.28 0.07
C ILE A 53 0.24 -12.91 -0.69
N GLN A 54 -0.02 -11.62 -0.84
CA GLN A 54 -1.24 -11.12 -1.51
C GLN A 54 -1.06 -11.04 -3.02
N ASN A 55 0.09 -10.57 -3.47
CA ASN A 55 0.43 -10.44 -4.89
C ASN A 55 1.94 -10.17 -5.07
N TYR A 56 2.38 -10.23 -6.33
CA TYR A 56 3.71 -9.81 -6.77
C TYR A 56 3.56 -8.57 -7.66
N ARG A 57 4.28 -7.50 -7.36
CA ARG A 57 4.20 -6.24 -8.12
C ARG A 57 5.59 -5.78 -8.53
N ALA A 58 5.71 -5.33 -9.77
CA ALA A 58 6.90 -4.63 -10.23
C ALA A 58 6.89 -3.20 -9.68
N MET A 59 8.05 -2.74 -9.22
CA MET A 59 8.25 -1.33 -8.87
C MET A 59 8.69 -0.57 -10.11
N ILE A 60 7.91 0.43 -10.50
CA ILE A 60 8.17 1.23 -11.69
C ILE A 60 8.82 2.55 -11.30
N ASN A 61 9.93 2.89 -11.95
CA ASN A 61 10.58 4.18 -11.77
C ASN A 61 9.80 5.26 -12.56
N LEU A 62 8.84 5.88 -11.89
CA LEU A 62 7.97 6.89 -12.51
C LEU A 62 8.75 8.08 -13.06
N LYS A 63 9.87 8.48 -12.44
CA LYS A 63 10.73 9.58 -12.92
C LYS A 63 11.32 9.32 -14.31
N LYS A 64 11.45 8.03 -14.71
CA LYS A 64 11.90 7.66 -16.05
C LYS A 64 10.78 7.62 -17.07
N LEU A 65 9.51 7.59 -16.63
CA LEU A 65 8.35 7.55 -17.51
C LEU A 65 7.87 8.95 -17.88
N ALA A 66 7.65 9.79 -16.87
CA ALA A 66 7.13 11.15 -17.06
C ALA A 66 7.38 12.02 -15.83
N GLU A 67 7.32 13.34 -16.03
CA GLU A 67 7.18 14.29 -14.93
C GLU A 67 5.86 14.04 -14.20
N HIS A 68 5.91 14.07 -12.89
CA HIS A 68 4.74 13.87 -12.04
C HIS A 68 4.93 14.59 -10.70
N VAL A 69 3.82 14.85 -10.04
CA VAL A 69 3.79 15.33 -8.66
C VAL A 69 3.13 14.29 -7.77
N THR A 70 3.67 14.16 -6.58
CA THR A 70 3.02 13.42 -5.49
C THR A 70 2.44 14.44 -4.52
N VAL A 71 1.15 14.31 -4.21
CA VAL A 71 0.47 15.21 -3.27
C VAL A 71 -0.13 14.38 -2.14
N PHE A 72 0.14 14.78 -0.90
CA PHE A 72 -0.53 14.26 0.28
C PHE A 72 -1.65 15.21 0.66
N THR A 73 -2.85 14.68 0.85
CA THR A 73 -4.03 15.49 1.15
C THR A 73 -4.69 14.98 2.42
N GLU A 74 -4.74 15.83 3.43
CA GLU A 74 -5.55 15.64 4.62
C GLU A 74 -7.00 16.02 4.30
N VAL A 75 -7.95 15.19 4.66
CA VAL A 75 -9.38 15.43 4.45
C VAL A 75 -10.12 15.26 5.75
N THR A 76 -10.99 16.21 6.07
CA THR A 76 -11.95 16.14 7.17
C THR A 76 -13.35 16.13 6.59
N LEU A 77 -14.19 15.21 7.05
CA LEU A 77 -15.61 15.16 6.69
C LEU A 77 -16.44 16.04 7.61
N ALA A 78 -17.52 16.62 7.09
CA ALA A 78 -18.45 17.43 7.86
C ALA A 78 -19.25 16.59 8.87
N ASP A 79 -19.61 15.37 8.48
CA ASP A 79 -20.35 14.42 9.30
C ASP A 79 -19.58 13.12 9.48
N HIS A 80 -19.61 12.54 10.69
CA HIS A 80 -18.89 11.32 11.06
C HIS A 80 -19.82 10.11 11.25
N ARG A 81 -20.92 10.03 10.48
CA ARG A 81 -21.79 8.86 10.49
C ARG A 81 -21.19 7.77 9.59
N ARG A 82 -21.41 6.52 9.93
CA ARG A 82 -20.92 5.38 9.14
C ARG A 82 -21.22 5.49 7.63
N LYS A 83 -22.39 6.00 7.27
CA LYS A 83 -22.79 6.18 5.86
C LYS A 83 -21.92 7.18 5.12
N ASP A 84 -21.43 8.22 5.82
CA ASP A 84 -20.65 9.30 5.22
C ASP A 84 -19.22 8.78 4.92
N PHE A 85 -18.61 8.05 5.84
CA PHE A 85 -17.36 7.33 5.60
C PHE A 85 -17.47 6.35 4.42
N VAL A 86 -18.51 5.50 4.41
CA VAL A 86 -18.72 4.51 3.33
C VAL A 86 -18.90 5.20 1.98
N LYS A 87 -19.65 6.31 1.91
CA LYS A 87 -19.83 7.09 0.69
C LYS A 87 -18.52 7.61 0.16
N PHE A 88 -17.74 8.29 1.02
CA PHE A 88 -16.42 8.83 0.70
C PHE A 88 -15.47 7.74 0.21
N GLU A 89 -15.30 6.68 0.99
CA GLU A 89 -14.38 5.58 0.66
C GLU A 89 -14.71 4.88 -0.65
N ASN A 90 -16.00 4.69 -0.97
CA ASN A 90 -16.42 4.05 -2.21
C ASN A 90 -16.11 4.91 -3.43
N GLU A 91 -16.18 6.23 -3.33
CA GLU A 91 -15.82 7.12 -4.43
C GLU A 91 -14.30 7.24 -4.58
N ILE A 92 -13.57 7.39 -3.48
CA ILE A 92 -12.10 7.47 -3.50
C ILE A 92 -11.46 6.22 -4.12
N LYS A 93 -11.98 5.03 -3.83
CA LYS A 93 -11.50 3.76 -4.41
C LYS A 93 -11.59 3.68 -5.94
N LYS A 94 -12.46 4.47 -6.54
CA LYS A 94 -12.64 4.50 -8.01
C LYS A 94 -11.65 5.43 -8.72
N HIS A 95 -10.94 6.28 -7.97
CA HIS A 95 -10.11 7.32 -8.54
C HIS A 95 -8.68 6.81 -8.78
N GLU A 96 -8.28 6.66 -10.03
CA GLU A 96 -6.99 6.07 -10.43
C GLU A 96 -5.76 6.84 -9.91
N ASN A 97 -5.90 8.16 -9.75
CA ASN A 97 -4.81 9.00 -9.24
C ASN A 97 -4.62 8.90 -7.72
N VAL A 98 -5.58 8.31 -6.99
CA VAL A 98 -5.44 8.04 -5.56
C VAL A 98 -4.72 6.70 -5.40
N VAL A 99 -3.47 6.75 -4.98
CA VAL A 99 -2.64 5.55 -4.84
C VAL A 99 -2.63 4.98 -3.42
N GLU A 100 -2.92 5.82 -2.42
CA GLU A 100 -3.09 5.43 -1.02
C GLU A 100 -4.20 6.27 -0.37
N CYS A 101 -4.96 5.67 0.52
CA CYS A 101 -5.94 6.36 1.35
C CYS A 101 -6.00 5.67 2.72
N HIS A 102 -5.79 6.41 3.79
CA HIS A 102 -5.77 5.91 5.16
C HIS A 102 -6.79 6.67 6.01
N LEU A 103 -7.68 5.95 6.69
CA LEU A 103 -8.48 6.51 7.79
C LEU A 103 -7.56 6.63 9.02
N LEU A 104 -7.53 7.78 9.63
CA LEU A 104 -6.63 8.09 10.74
C LEU A 104 -7.41 8.46 12.00
N SER A 105 -6.80 8.26 13.14
CA SER A 105 -7.25 8.81 14.42
C SER A 105 -6.44 10.07 14.72
N GLY A 106 -7.02 11.26 14.62
CA GLY A 106 -6.28 12.51 14.85
C GLY A 106 -7.05 13.75 14.46
N GLY A 107 -6.34 14.77 14.01
CA GLY A 107 -6.91 16.09 13.68
C GLY A 107 -7.69 16.15 12.37
N TYR A 108 -7.64 15.10 11.56
CA TYR A 108 -8.36 14.94 10.31
C TYR A 108 -8.71 13.46 10.11
N ASP A 109 -9.66 13.17 9.20
CA ASP A 109 -10.20 11.81 9.05
C ASP A 109 -9.37 10.95 8.10
N TYR A 110 -8.95 11.51 6.98
CA TYR A 110 -8.24 10.75 5.95
C TYR A 110 -6.95 11.44 5.51
N LEU A 111 -5.94 10.62 5.25
CA LEU A 111 -4.75 11.01 4.50
C LEU A 111 -4.75 10.27 3.18
N LEU A 112 -4.75 11.03 2.09
CA LEU A 112 -4.68 10.52 0.73
C LEU A 112 -3.32 10.83 0.12
N LYS A 113 -2.86 9.92 -0.75
CA LYS A 113 -1.69 10.16 -1.60
C LYS A 113 -2.14 10.12 -3.05
N PHE A 114 -1.92 11.23 -3.74
CA PHE A 114 -2.18 11.37 -5.17
C PHE A 114 -0.89 11.32 -5.96
N VAL A 115 -0.97 10.77 -7.18
CA VAL A 115 0.06 10.91 -8.21
C VAL A 115 -0.60 11.51 -9.44
N ALA A 116 -0.10 12.69 -9.87
CA ALA A 116 -0.66 13.45 -10.99
C ALA A 116 0.45 13.97 -11.90
N ARG A 117 0.13 14.28 -13.16
CA ARG A 117 1.09 14.85 -14.14
C ARG A 117 1.62 16.23 -13.75
N GLY A 118 0.89 16.93 -12.87
CA GLY A 118 1.24 18.26 -12.38
C GLY A 118 0.17 18.80 -11.43
N VAL A 119 0.42 20.00 -10.92
CA VAL A 119 -0.47 20.66 -9.96
C VAL A 119 -1.85 20.94 -10.56
N SER A 120 -1.91 21.34 -11.84
CA SER A 120 -3.19 21.62 -12.53
C SER A 120 -4.08 20.38 -12.57
N GLN A 121 -3.55 19.21 -12.95
CA GLN A 121 -4.33 17.98 -12.94
C GLN A 121 -4.79 17.61 -11.52
N TYR A 122 -3.95 17.81 -10.52
CA TYR A 122 -4.35 17.57 -9.12
C TYR A 122 -5.51 18.49 -8.71
N GLN A 123 -5.49 19.77 -9.11
CA GLN A 123 -6.59 20.70 -8.84
C GLN A 123 -7.89 20.24 -9.52
N GLU A 124 -7.84 19.87 -10.80
CA GLU A 124 -8.99 19.30 -11.52
C GLU A 124 -9.60 18.10 -10.79
N ILE A 125 -8.74 17.18 -10.29
CA ILE A 125 -9.16 16.02 -9.51
C ILE A 125 -9.86 16.43 -8.20
N MET A 126 -9.31 17.41 -7.49
CA MET A 126 -9.92 17.88 -6.25
C MET A 126 -11.25 18.58 -6.48
N GLU A 127 -11.36 19.39 -7.52
CA GLU A 127 -12.63 20.02 -7.92
C GLU A 127 -13.69 18.97 -8.25
N GLU A 128 -13.33 17.94 -9.03
CA GLU A 128 -14.22 16.82 -9.34
C GLU A 128 -14.69 16.08 -8.08
N LEU A 129 -13.80 15.83 -7.12
CA LEU A 129 -14.14 15.16 -5.85
C LEU A 129 -15.06 16.02 -4.98
N LEU A 130 -14.86 17.33 -4.95
CA LEU A 130 -15.72 18.27 -4.21
C LEU A 130 -17.12 18.33 -4.82
N ASP A 131 -17.24 18.36 -6.15
CA ASP A 131 -18.52 18.41 -6.87
C ASP A 131 -19.37 17.16 -6.66
N ARG A 132 -18.76 16.03 -6.29
CA ARG A 132 -19.46 14.78 -5.98
C ARG A 132 -20.19 14.77 -4.63
N ASN A 133 -20.13 15.87 -3.87
CA ASN A 133 -20.77 15.98 -2.56
C ASN A 133 -20.41 14.85 -1.59
N LEU A 134 -19.12 14.55 -1.46
CA LEU A 134 -18.59 13.46 -0.64
C LEU A 134 -18.58 13.78 0.86
N GLY A 135 -19.12 14.94 1.25
CA GLY A 135 -19.14 15.39 2.64
C GLY A 135 -17.80 15.96 3.13
N ILE A 136 -16.92 16.37 2.21
CA ILE A 136 -15.66 17.02 2.57
C ILE A 136 -15.98 18.40 3.15
N ASP A 137 -15.60 18.63 4.42
CA ASP A 137 -15.68 19.93 5.08
C ASP A 137 -14.46 20.80 4.76
N LYS A 138 -13.27 20.20 4.90
CA LYS A 138 -12.00 20.87 4.61
C LYS A 138 -10.95 19.86 4.16
N TYR A 139 -9.98 20.37 3.42
CA TYR A 139 -8.79 19.62 3.06
C TYR A 139 -7.55 20.50 3.03
N PHE A 140 -6.39 19.88 3.24
CA PHE A 140 -5.08 20.53 3.10
C PHE A 140 -4.20 19.66 2.21
N SER A 141 -3.51 20.30 1.26
CA SER A 141 -2.71 19.61 0.25
C SER A 141 -1.23 19.96 0.41
N TYR A 142 -0.39 18.94 0.43
CA TYR A 142 1.06 19.05 0.57
C TYR A 142 1.73 18.42 -0.63
N ILE A 143 2.39 19.24 -1.46
CA ILE A 143 3.16 18.73 -2.60
C ILE A 143 4.50 18.20 -2.08
N ALA A 144 4.78 16.93 -2.33
CA ALA A 144 6.06 16.33 -1.98
C ALA A 144 7.16 16.87 -2.89
N ILE A 145 8.12 17.59 -2.33
CA ILE A 145 9.25 18.15 -3.08
C ILE A 145 10.18 17.03 -3.55
N LYS A 146 10.48 16.09 -2.67
CA LYS A 146 11.27 14.88 -2.99
C LYS A 146 11.02 13.79 -1.95
N PRO A 147 11.02 12.52 -2.35
CA PRO A 147 11.07 11.45 -1.38
C PRO A 147 12.45 11.39 -0.72
N ILE A 148 12.48 11.25 0.59
CA ILE A 148 13.74 11.05 1.33
C ILE A 148 13.99 9.56 1.54
N VAL A 149 12.90 8.80 1.81
CA VAL A 149 12.93 7.35 1.97
C VAL A 149 11.72 6.77 1.27
N GLU A 150 11.96 5.85 0.35
CA GLU A 150 10.91 5.02 -0.30
C GLU A 150 11.29 3.55 -0.15
N LYS A 151 10.99 2.98 1.01
CA LYS A 151 11.15 1.55 1.26
C LYS A 151 9.79 0.87 1.20
N HIS A 152 9.67 -0.13 0.34
CA HIS A 152 8.45 -0.93 0.25
C HIS A 152 8.55 -2.22 1.09
N ALA A 153 9.77 -2.57 1.52
CA ALA A 153 10.01 -3.66 2.44
C ALA A 153 9.87 -3.19 3.89
N VAL A 154 9.00 -3.84 4.64
CA VAL A 154 8.82 -3.62 6.09
C VAL A 154 9.70 -4.60 6.88
N PRO A 155 10.08 -4.30 8.13
CA PRO A 155 10.91 -5.16 8.97
C PRO A 155 10.09 -6.35 9.50
N ILE A 156 9.82 -7.36 8.64
CA ILE A 156 8.96 -8.51 8.97
C ILE A 156 9.46 -9.24 10.23
N HIS A 157 10.77 -9.41 10.38
CA HIS A 157 11.34 -10.09 11.56
C HIS A 157 10.97 -9.37 12.85
N ASP A 158 11.04 -8.04 12.89
CA ASP A 158 10.72 -7.25 14.09
C ASP A 158 9.21 -7.27 14.38
N LEU A 159 8.37 -7.30 13.33
CA LEU A 159 6.92 -7.37 13.50
C LEU A 159 6.43 -8.71 14.05
N VAL A 160 7.16 -9.80 13.79
CA VAL A 160 6.76 -11.17 14.16
C VAL A 160 7.40 -11.62 15.47
N ASN A 161 8.61 -11.15 15.79
CA ASN A 161 9.25 -11.40 17.08
C ASN A 161 8.48 -10.61 18.16
N ARG A 162 7.51 -11.29 18.77
CA ARG A 162 6.94 -10.85 20.05
C ARG A 162 7.82 -11.47 21.12
N ASP A 163 8.60 -10.64 21.81
CA ASP A 163 9.19 -10.99 23.09
C ASP A 163 8.12 -11.44 24.11
#